data_af4b4716c2bb55d107ad3ae82a84d58d
#
_entry.id   af4b4716c2bb55d107ad3ae82a84d58d
#
_cell.length_a   1.000
_cell.length_b   1.000
_cell.length_c   1.000
_cell.angle_alpha   90.00
_cell.angle_beta   90.00
_cell.angle_gamma   90.00
#
_symmetry.space_group_name_H-M   'P 1'
#
loop_
_entity.id
_entity.type
_entity.pdbx_description
1 polymer ?
#
loop_
_entity_poly.entity_id
_entity_poly.type
_entity_poly.pdbx_seq_one_letter_code
_entity_poly.pdbx_strand_id
1 'polypeptide(L)' 'MQFVYPNLVSLMKNHDLDYRALADILGISEYAAYRRLRGFTGWKLHETIRLSQYFGVSDAAWLFDYDDTVTQKF' A
#
# COMPACT_ATOMS: atom_id res chain seq x y z
N MET A 1 7.16 -1.58 -13.15
CA MET A 1 6.71 -0.58 -12.16
C MET A 1 7.25 -0.97 -10.79
N GLN A 2 7.90 -0.05 -10.09
CA GLN A 2 8.52 -0.32 -8.80
C GLN A 2 7.69 0.26 -7.67
N PHE A 3 7.18 -0.61 -6.82
CA PHE A 3 6.53 -0.24 -5.57
C PHE A 3 7.47 -0.55 -4.41
N VAL A 4 7.45 0.31 -3.40
CA VAL A 4 8.49 0.30 -2.35
C VAL A 4 7.99 -0.26 -1.01
N TYR A 5 6.79 -0.83 -0.98
CA TYR A 5 6.21 -1.44 0.22
C TYR A 5 5.91 -2.92 -0.04
N PRO A 6 6.94 -3.79 0.00
CA PRO A 6 6.78 -5.18 -0.44
C PRO A 6 5.76 -5.98 0.38
N ASN A 7 5.68 -5.75 1.68
CA ASN A 7 4.71 -6.47 2.52
C ASN A 7 3.27 -6.08 2.19
N LEU A 8 3.03 -4.77 2.01
CA LEU A 8 1.72 -4.29 1.62
C LEU A 8 1.33 -4.83 0.23
N VAL A 9 2.25 -4.79 -0.71
CA VAL A 9 1.99 -5.27 -2.08
C VAL A 9 1.71 -6.77 -2.08
N SER A 10 2.41 -7.55 -1.26
CA SER A 10 2.16 -8.99 -1.11
C SER A 10 0.72 -9.26 -0.64
N LEU A 11 0.26 -8.52 0.37
CA LEU A 11 -1.11 -8.66 0.86
C LEU A 11 -2.12 -8.24 -0.19
N MET A 12 -1.84 -7.16 -0.92
CA MET A 12 -2.72 -6.73 -2.00
C MET A 12 -2.87 -7.82 -3.05
N LYS A 13 -1.78 -8.46 -3.45
CA LYS A 13 -1.82 -9.56 -4.42
C LYS A 13 -2.61 -10.75 -3.88
N ASN A 14 -2.43 -11.09 -2.62
CA ASN A 14 -3.17 -12.20 -2.00
C ASN A 14 -4.68 -11.93 -1.97
N HIS A 15 -5.10 -10.69 -1.96
CA HIS A 15 -6.51 -10.27 -1.98
C HIS A 15 -6.99 -9.83 -3.36
N ASP A 16 -6.18 -10.04 -4.41
CA ASP A 16 -6.49 -9.63 -5.78
C ASP A 16 -6.79 -8.13 -5.90
N LEU A 17 -6.03 -7.30 -5.16
CA LEU A 17 -6.19 -5.86 -5.16
C LEU A 17 -5.05 -5.19 -5.93
N ASP A 18 -5.41 -4.28 -6.82
CA ASP A 18 -4.45 -3.38 -7.45
C ASP A 18 -4.50 -1.99 -6.80
N TYR A 19 -3.73 -1.02 -7.34
CA TYR A 19 -3.71 0.32 -6.75
C TYR A 19 -5.06 1.04 -6.87
N ARG A 20 -5.90 0.65 -7.83
CA ARG A 20 -7.23 1.24 -8.00
C ARG A 20 -8.16 0.82 -6.87
N ALA A 21 -8.11 -0.47 -6.51
CA ALA A 21 -8.86 -0.98 -5.37
C ALA A 21 -8.36 -0.35 -4.06
N LEU A 22 -7.05 -0.18 -3.93
CA LEU A 22 -6.47 0.52 -2.77
C LEU A 22 -7.00 1.94 -2.66
N ALA A 23 -7.11 2.65 -3.77
CA ALA A 23 -7.67 4.00 -3.80
C ALA A 23 -9.11 4.02 -3.28
N ASP A 24 -9.93 3.04 -3.68
CA ASP A 24 -11.31 2.92 -3.20
C ASP A 24 -11.37 2.69 -1.69
N ILE A 25 -10.52 1.81 -1.18
CA ILE A 25 -10.46 1.51 0.26
C ILE A 25 -10.12 2.77 1.06
N LEU A 26 -9.20 3.58 0.54
CA LEU A 26 -8.72 4.78 1.23
C LEU A 26 -9.54 6.03 0.94
N GLY A 27 -10.42 5.98 -0.07
CA GLY A 27 -11.19 7.15 -0.47
C GLY A 27 -10.34 8.24 -1.11
N ILE A 28 -9.30 7.86 -1.84
CA ILE A 28 -8.40 8.78 -2.53
C ILE A 28 -8.41 8.48 -4.04
N SER A 29 -7.79 9.37 -4.83
CA SER A 29 -7.69 9.13 -6.26
C SER A 29 -6.74 7.98 -6.57
N GLU A 30 -6.92 7.37 -7.75
CA GLU A 30 -6.03 6.30 -8.21
C GLU A 30 -4.59 6.79 -8.32
N TYR A 31 -4.41 8.02 -8.81
CA TYR A 31 -3.09 8.61 -8.93
C TYR A 31 -2.45 8.81 -7.55
N ALA A 32 -3.22 9.25 -6.56
CA ALA A 32 -2.72 9.40 -5.20
C ALA A 32 -2.28 8.07 -4.61
N ALA A 33 -3.05 7.00 -4.81
CA ALA A 33 -2.68 5.66 -4.36
C ALA A 33 -1.39 5.19 -5.04
N TYR A 34 -1.29 5.40 -6.34
CA TYR A 34 -0.10 5.05 -7.11
C TYR A 34 1.14 5.77 -6.56
N ARG A 35 1.04 7.07 -6.31
CA ARG A 35 2.16 7.85 -5.78
C ARG A 35 2.60 7.37 -4.41
N ARG A 36 1.66 6.97 -3.56
CA ARG A 36 1.99 6.41 -2.23
C ARG A 36 2.73 5.09 -2.35
N LEU A 37 2.26 4.21 -3.22
CA LEU A 37 2.92 2.92 -3.45
C LEU A 37 4.33 3.07 -4.04
N ARG A 38 4.56 4.12 -4.83
CA ARG A 38 5.88 4.42 -5.39
C ARG A 38 6.80 5.13 -4.38
N GLY A 39 6.28 5.52 -3.23
CA GLY A 39 7.06 6.25 -2.25
C GLY A 39 7.24 7.74 -2.55
N PHE A 40 6.52 8.27 -3.53
CA PHE A 40 6.58 9.69 -3.88
C PHE A 40 5.80 10.57 -2.90
N THR A 41 4.81 9.99 -2.24
CA THR A 41 3.97 10.67 -1.25
C THR A 41 3.87 9.78 -0.03
N GLY A 42 4.02 10.36 1.16
CA GLY A 42 3.90 9.60 2.41
C GLY A 42 2.45 9.23 2.72
N TRP A 43 2.29 8.21 3.57
CA TRP A 43 0.98 7.79 4.05
C TRP A 43 0.51 8.71 5.16
N LYS A 44 -0.78 9.00 5.18
CA LYS A 44 -1.41 9.68 6.30
C LYS A 44 -1.73 8.68 7.39
N LEU A 45 -1.73 9.13 8.65
CA LEU A 45 -1.95 8.23 9.79
C LEU A 45 -3.25 7.45 9.64
N HIS A 46 -4.35 8.11 9.29
CA HIS A 46 -5.64 7.42 9.15
C HIS A 46 -5.63 6.40 8.03
N GLU A 47 -4.80 6.59 7.00
CA GLU A 47 -4.65 5.62 5.91
C GLU A 47 -3.95 4.36 6.40
N THR A 48 -2.88 4.52 7.19
CA THR A 48 -2.15 3.37 7.75
C THR A 48 -3.05 2.56 8.68
N ILE A 49 -3.85 3.23 9.49
CA ILE A 49 -4.79 2.56 10.39
C ILE A 49 -5.84 1.78 9.58
N ARG A 50 -6.40 2.41 8.56
CA ARG A 50 -7.42 1.77 7.72
C ARG A 50 -6.89 0.53 7.01
N LEU A 51 -5.70 0.60 6.44
CA LEU A 51 -5.11 -0.55 5.75
C LEU A 51 -4.74 -1.66 6.73
N SER A 52 -4.21 -1.32 7.90
CA SER A 52 -3.91 -2.31 8.93
C SER A 52 -5.18 -3.05 9.35
N GLN A 53 -6.27 -2.34 9.54
CA GLN A 53 -7.57 -2.94 9.87
C GLN A 53 -8.13 -3.79 8.73
N TYR A 54 -8.02 -3.28 7.51
CA TYR A 54 -8.53 -3.99 6.34
C TYR A 54 -7.85 -5.35 6.17
N PHE A 55 -6.53 -5.40 6.33
CA PHE A 55 -5.78 -6.65 6.17
C PHE A 55 -5.65 -7.45 7.46
N GLY A 56 -6.15 -6.94 8.58
CA GLY A 56 -6.06 -7.63 9.87
C GLY A 56 -4.64 -7.72 10.41
N VAL A 57 -3.80 -6.72 10.11
CA VAL A 57 -2.40 -6.69 10.53
C VAL A 57 -2.28 -5.79 11.74
N SER A 58 -1.76 -6.31 12.85
CA SER A 58 -1.57 -5.53 14.08
C SER A 58 -0.27 -4.72 14.07
N ASP A 59 0.71 -5.10 13.24
CA ASP A 59 2.02 -4.46 13.15
C ASP A 59 2.09 -3.56 11.92
N ALA A 60 1.72 -2.29 12.10
CA ALA A 60 1.76 -1.32 11.00
C ALA A 60 3.19 -1.08 10.49
N ALA A 61 4.20 -1.17 11.36
CA ALA A 61 5.59 -1.00 10.94
C ALA A 61 5.98 -2.09 9.95
N TRP A 62 5.55 -3.34 10.18
CA TRP A 62 5.78 -4.43 9.22
C TRP A 62 5.04 -4.16 7.90
N LEU A 63 3.79 -3.72 7.98
CA LEU A 63 2.97 -3.51 6.79
C LEU A 63 3.55 -2.44 5.87
N PHE A 64 4.10 -1.38 6.46
CA PHE A 64 4.64 -0.24 5.72
C PHE A 64 6.17 -0.24 5.67
N ASP A 65 6.78 -1.40 5.85
CA ASP A 65 8.23 -1.54 5.69
C ASP A 65 8.61 -1.10 4.28
N TYR A 66 9.60 -0.20 4.21
CA TYR A 66 9.99 0.48 2.98
C TYR A 66 11.24 -0.18 2.39
N ASP A 67 11.18 -0.50 1.11
CA ASP A 67 12.34 -1.04 0.40
C ASP A 67 12.31 -0.56 -1.06
N ASP A 68 13.16 0.40 -1.38
CA ASP A 68 13.23 0.97 -2.74
C ASP A 68 14.08 0.13 -3.70
N THR A 69 14.67 -0.96 -3.23
CA THR A 69 15.44 -1.88 -4.09
C THR A 69 14.57 -2.98 -4.69
N VAL A 70 13.36 -3.18 -4.18
CA VAL A 70 12.45 -4.25 -4.61
C VAL A 70 11.60 -3.76 -5.76
N THR A 71 11.61 -4.51 -6.88
CA THR A 71 10.74 -4.24 -8.02
C THR A 71 9.51 -5.14 -7.92
N GLN A 72 8.34 -4.51 -7.85
CA GLN A 72 7.06 -5.21 -7.80
C GLN A 72 6.33 -5.00 -9.12
N LYS A 73 5.77 -6.07 -9.66
CA LYS A 73 5.00 -6.02 -10.90
C LYS A 73 3.57 -6.45 -10.61
N PHE A 74 2.66 -5.61 -10.95
CA PHE A 74 1.24 -5.93 -10.94
C PHE A 74 0.78 -6.38 -12.32
#